data_c4e4c97270da46beacb20371783d6656
#
_entry.id   c4e4c97270da46beacb20371783d6656
#
_cell.length_a   1.000
_cell.length_b   1.000
_cell.length_c   1.000
_cell.angle_alpha   90.00
_cell.angle_beta   90.00
_cell.angle_gamma   90.00
#
_symmetry.space_group_name_H-M   'P 1'
#
loop_
_entity.id
_entity.type
_entity.pdbx_description
1 polymer ?
#
loop_
_entity_poly.entity_id
_entity_poly.type
_entity_poly.pdbx_seq_one_letter_code
_entity_poly.pdbx_strand_id
1 'polypeptide(L)'
;MINVSINAVTKTGIPIGDYTMFFMMFAIITPAIFCGSVVGHGRFNFLIIFTICWSIFVYYPLVHMVWAPHGFLASLGAVDFAGGLVVHVNAGITALILSAWVGRRKEVYAQHNNLSWVLIGTALLWIGWYGFNAGSALAVDDTAVQAMLTTTIACSTAMVTWMLLDRYRLNHVTLAGVCNGAVTGLVAITPNAGYVTLGGSMIIGMVGAMISQSFITQVKPHLAIDDVIDAFGCHGISGIWGSIATGIFASHQISGQVPNGLLFGGGFHLLIIQTAVTLLTITFITIMDIILIKALTIALPVSIDSRKLAAVQSKNA
;
A
#
# COMPACT_ATOMS: atom_id res chain seq x y z
N MET A 1 0.30 -21.18 -25.91
CA MET A 1 -0.84 -20.52 -25.24
C MET A 1 -1.49 -21.56 -24.34
N ILE A 2 -1.45 -21.36 -23.03
CA ILE A 2 -2.18 -22.24 -22.10
C ILE A 2 -3.66 -21.88 -22.29
N ASN A 3 -4.41 -22.79 -22.87
CA ASN A 3 -5.84 -22.65 -23.13
C ASN A 3 -6.59 -22.92 -21.79
N VAL A 4 -6.53 -21.98 -20.86
CA VAL A 4 -7.26 -22.08 -19.60
C VAL A 4 -8.68 -21.62 -19.89
N SER A 5 -9.65 -22.54 -19.78
CA SER A 5 -11.07 -22.18 -19.89
C SER A 5 -11.41 -21.19 -18.76
N ILE A 6 -11.97 -20.03 -19.13
CA ILE A 6 -12.43 -19.03 -18.16
C ILE A 6 -13.50 -19.58 -17.20
N ASN A 7 -14.18 -20.64 -17.60
CA ASN A 7 -15.20 -21.35 -16.81
C ASN A 7 -14.63 -22.47 -15.93
N ALA A 8 -13.32 -22.76 -16.04
CA ALA A 8 -12.67 -23.67 -15.11
C ALA A 8 -12.70 -23.04 -13.70
N VAL A 9 -12.83 -23.88 -12.67
CA VAL A 9 -12.88 -23.40 -11.29
C VAL A 9 -11.58 -23.67 -10.55
N THR A 10 -11.24 -22.80 -9.62
CA THR A 10 -10.15 -23.00 -8.66
C THR A 10 -10.48 -24.14 -7.69
N LYS A 11 -9.50 -24.54 -6.87
CA LYS A 11 -9.75 -25.54 -5.80
C LYS A 11 -10.81 -25.09 -4.79
N THR A 12 -11.03 -23.77 -4.65
CA THR A 12 -12.05 -23.18 -3.77
C THR A 12 -13.40 -22.98 -4.47
N GLY A 13 -13.56 -23.44 -5.71
CA GLY A 13 -14.81 -23.34 -6.46
C GLY A 13 -15.04 -21.99 -7.15
N ILE A 14 -14.09 -21.07 -7.11
CA ILE A 14 -14.19 -19.77 -7.80
C ILE A 14 -13.86 -19.94 -9.28
N PRO A 15 -14.68 -19.41 -10.23
CA PRO A 15 -14.33 -19.39 -11.63
C PRO A 15 -12.97 -18.71 -11.88
N ILE A 16 -12.14 -19.29 -12.74
CA ILE A 16 -10.80 -18.74 -13.04
C ILE A 16 -10.89 -17.33 -13.60
N GLY A 17 -11.95 -17.02 -14.35
CA GLY A 17 -12.20 -15.65 -14.82
C GLY A 17 -12.31 -14.65 -13.66
N ASP A 18 -13.15 -14.95 -12.68
CA ASP A 18 -13.35 -14.09 -11.50
C ASP A 18 -12.09 -13.99 -10.66
N TYR A 19 -11.39 -15.11 -10.43
CA TYR A 19 -10.10 -15.13 -9.74
C TYR A 19 -9.07 -14.24 -10.45
N THR A 20 -8.99 -14.33 -11.77
CA THR A 20 -8.05 -13.50 -12.56
C THR A 20 -8.43 -12.02 -12.50
N MET A 21 -9.72 -11.69 -12.62
CA MET A 21 -10.21 -10.32 -12.51
C MET A 21 -9.93 -9.74 -11.12
N PHE A 22 -10.14 -10.52 -10.06
CA PHE A 22 -9.83 -10.09 -8.70
C PHE A 22 -8.35 -9.69 -8.56
N PHE A 23 -7.42 -10.57 -8.93
CA PHE A 23 -5.98 -10.28 -8.82
C PHE A 23 -5.50 -9.21 -9.81
N MET A 24 -6.20 -9.03 -10.94
CA MET A 24 -5.93 -7.93 -11.86
C MET A 24 -6.20 -6.57 -11.21
N MET A 25 -7.20 -6.44 -10.30
CA MET A 25 -7.45 -5.19 -9.58
C MET A 25 -6.26 -4.80 -8.71
N PHE A 26 -5.58 -5.77 -8.08
CA PHE A 26 -4.35 -5.51 -7.33
C PHE A 26 -3.20 -5.03 -8.23
N ALA A 27 -3.07 -5.61 -9.41
CA ALA A 27 -2.06 -5.20 -10.39
C ALA A 27 -2.33 -3.78 -10.95
N ILE A 28 -3.58 -3.32 -10.98
CA ILE A 28 -3.97 -1.99 -11.44
C ILE A 28 -3.80 -0.94 -10.33
N ILE A 29 -4.23 -1.25 -9.10
CA ILE A 29 -4.20 -0.26 -8.00
C ILE A 29 -2.76 0.04 -7.57
N THR A 30 -1.86 -0.94 -7.56
CA THR A 30 -0.51 -0.77 -7.06
C THR A 30 0.27 0.33 -7.79
N PRO A 31 0.35 0.35 -9.14
CA PRO A 31 0.99 1.45 -9.85
C PRO A 31 0.24 2.78 -9.73
N ALA A 32 -1.07 2.78 -9.57
CA ALA A 32 -1.82 4.03 -9.36
C ALA A 32 -1.36 4.77 -8.09
N ILE A 33 -1.01 4.03 -7.01
CA ILE A 33 -0.52 4.60 -5.76
C ILE A 33 0.82 5.32 -5.98
N PHE A 34 1.83 4.67 -6.55
CA PHE A 34 3.12 5.34 -6.71
C PHE A 34 3.12 6.41 -7.81
N CYS A 35 2.32 6.28 -8.86
CA CYS A 35 2.15 7.34 -9.85
C CYS A 35 1.63 8.63 -9.22
N GLY A 36 0.76 8.52 -8.20
CA GLY A 36 0.26 9.65 -7.44
C GLY A 36 1.36 10.47 -6.76
N SER A 37 2.45 9.84 -6.32
CA SER A 37 3.54 10.52 -5.62
C SER A 37 4.26 11.58 -6.47
N VAL A 38 4.26 11.43 -7.79
CA VAL A 38 4.98 12.31 -8.72
C VAL A 38 4.04 13.09 -9.66
N VAL A 39 2.76 13.17 -9.34
CA VAL A 39 1.78 13.95 -10.10
C VAL A 39 2.22 15.42 -10.18
N GLY A 40 2.12 16.00 -11.38
CA GLY A 40 2.42 17.40 -11.66
C GLY A 40 3.91 17.70 -11.93
N HIS A 41 4.84 16.78 -11.69
CA HIS A 41 6.26 16.98 -12.00
C HIS A 41 6.97 15.77 -12.63
N GLY A 42 6.42 14.57 -12.57
CA GLY A 42 6.86 13.41 -13.34
C GLY A 42 6.43 13.48 -14.80
N ARG A 43 7.30 13.06 -15.74
CA ARG A 43 6.92 12.98 -17.16
C ARG A 43 6.02 11.79 -17.43
N PHE A 44 4.89 12.05 -18.08
CA PHE A 44 3.88 11.04 -18.39
C PHE A 44 4.44 9.86 -19.21
N ASN A 45 5.22 10.12 -20.26
CA ASN A 45 5.81 9.05 -21.08
C ASN A 45 6.79 8.18 -20.28
N PHE A 46 7.57 8.79 -19.38
CA PHE A 46 8.44 8.05 -18.48
C PHE A 46 7.61 7.15 -17.56
N LEU A 47 6.56 7.69 -16.93
CA LEU A 47 5.72 6.96 -15.99
C LEU A 47 5.02 5.76 -16.64
N ILE A 48 4.51 5.90 -17.89
CA ILE A 48 3.89 4.79 -18.60
C ILE A 48 4.90 3.66 -18.83
N ILE A 49 6.07 3.98 -19.39
CA ILE A 49 7.08 2.97 -19.73
C ILE A 49 7.64 2.35 -18.43
N PHE A 50 7.89 3.19 -17.42
CA PHE A 50 8.29 2.70 -16.09
C PHE A 50 7.25 1.73 -15.52
N THR A 51 5.96 2.07 -15.54
CA THR A 51 4.88 1.23 -15.02
C THR A 51 4.82 -0.11 -15.75
N ILE A 52 4.97 -0.13 -17.07
CA ILE A 52 5.00 -1.39 -17.86
C ILE A 52 6.18 -2.26 -17.43
N CYS A 53 7.38 -1.70 -17.42
CA CYS A 53 8.59 -2.42 -17.01
C CYS A 53 8.50 -2.85 -15.54
N TRP A 54 8.04 -1.96 -14.66
CA TRP A 54 7.86 -2.21 -13.25
C TRP A 54 6.87 -3.35 -12.98
N SER A 55 5.75 -3.39 -13.69
CA SER A 55 4.80 -4.50 -13.56
C SER A 55 5.44 -5.84 -13.88
N ILE A 56 6.26 -5.91 -14.94
CA ILE A 56 6.92 -7.14 -15.39
C ILE A 56 8.06 -7.56 -14.45
N PHE A 57 8.89 -6.61 -14.02
CA PHE A 57 10.15 -6.92 -13.33
C PHE A 57 10.09 -6.75 -11.81
N VAL A 58 9.07 -6.05 -11.27
CA VAL A 58 8.90 -5.84 -9.83
C VAL A 58 7.61 -6.49 -9.34
N TYR A 59 6.45 -6.09 -9.87
CA TYR A 59 5.16 -6.51 -9.35
C TYR A 59 4.92 -8.01 -9.50
N TYR A 60 4.94 -8.54 -10.71
CA TYR A 60 4.66 -9.97 -10.93
C TYR A 60 5.68 -10.91 -10.27
N PRO A 61 6.99 -10.63 -10.28
CA PRO A 61 7.94 -11.41 -9.48
C PRO A 61 7.62 -11.38 -7.98
N LEU A 62 7.27 -10.23 -7.43
CA LEU A 62 6.92 -10.13 -6.01
C LEU A 62 5.62 -10.87 -5.67
N VAL A 63 4.59 -10.77 -6.52
CA VAL A 63 3.35 -11.57 -6.41
C VAL A 63 3.68 -13.06 -6.34
N HIS A 64 4.54 -13.53 -7.24
CA HIS A 64 4.96 -14.94 -7.24
C HIS A 64 5.73 -15.29 -5.96
N MET A 65 6.67 -14.45 -5.53
CA MET A 65 7.45 -14.70 -4.32
C MET A 65 6.59 -14.80 -3.06
N VAL A 66 5.53 -13.99 -2.94
CA VAL A 66 4.71 -13.89 -1.72
C VAL A 66 3.49 -14.82 -1.76
N TRP A 67 2.79 -14.94 -2.90
CA TRP A 67 1.48 -15.62 -2.97
C TRP A 67 1.50 -16.96 -3.70
N ALA A 68 2.54 -17.27 -4.48
CA ALA A 68 2.60 -18.60 -5.09
C ALA A 68 2.95 -19.68 -4.05
N PRO A 69 2.35 -20.89 -4.13
CA PRO A 69 2.58 -21.98 -3.16
C PRO A 69 4.04 -22.35 -2.93
N HIS A 70 4.90 -22.14 -3.92
CA HIS A 70 6.35 -22.37 -3.87
C HIS A 70 7.15 -21.09 -4.06
N GLY A 71 6.53 -19.94 -3.81
CA GLY A 71 7.20 -18.64 -3.84
C GLY A 71 8.30 -18.56 -2.80
N PHE A 72 9.37 -17.84 -3.11
CA PHE A 72 10.53 -17.75 -2.22
C PHE A 72 10.16 -17.24 -0.83
N LEU A 73 9.41 -16.12 -0.73
CA LEU A 73 8.99 -15.54 0.55
C LEU A 73 7.89 -16.38 1.23
N ALA A 74 6.97 -16.94 0.44
CA ALA A 74 5.97 -17.89 0.95
C ALA A 74 6.63 -19.11 1.59
N SER A 75 7.67 -19.66 0.98
CA SER A 75 8.44 -20.80 1.50
C SER A 75 9.21 -20.49 2.79
N LEU A 76 9.52 -19.22 3.05
CA LEU A 76 10.08 -18.74 4.32
C LEU A 76 9.01 -18.59 5.41
N GLY A 77 7.72 -18.73 5.08
CA GLY A 77 6.60 -18.55 6.00
C GLY A 77 6.01 -17.14 6.02
N ALA A 78 6.21 -16.36 4.95
CA ALA A 78 5.57 -15.05 4.82
C ALA A 78 4.05 -15.16 4.89
N VAL A 79 3.43 -14.29 5.68
CA VAL A 79 1.98 -14.13 5.79
C VAL A 79 1.61 -12.76 5.27
N ASP A 80 0.85 -12.73 4.17
CA ASP A 80 0.34 -11.49 3.58
C ASP A 80 -1.08 -11.76 3.05
N PHE A 81 -2.08 -11.42 3.85
CA PHE A 81 -3.48 -11.78 3.60
C PHE A 81 -4.03 -11.15 2.33
N ALA A 82 -3.82 -9.83 2.17
CA ALA A 82 -4.43 -9.09 1.07
C ALA A 82 -3.46 -8.12 0.37
N GLY A 83 -2.14 -8.21 0.57
CA GLY A 83 -1.17 -7.41 -0.18
C GLY A 83 -0.49 -6.30 0.61
N GLY A 84 -0.28 -6.50 1.90
CA GLY A 84 0.55 -5.59 2.70
C GLY A 84 1.94 -5.42 2.10
N LEU A 85 2.60 -6.53 1.73
CA LEU A 85 3.89 -6.54 1.05
C LEU A 85 3.75 -6.25 -0.46
N VAL A 86 2.86 -7.00 -1.11
CA VAL A 86 2.74 -7.02 -2.58
C VAL A 86 2.22 -5.69 -3.13
N VAL A 87 1.32 -5.02 -2.44
CA VAL A 87 0.70 -3.76 -2.87
C VAL A 87 1.29 -2.57 -2.11
N HIS A 88 1.14 -2.55 -0.78
CA HIS A 88 1.37 -1.31 -0.03
C HIS A 88 2.84 -1.02 0.24
N VAL A 89 3.62 -1.98 0.72
CA VAL A 89 5.07 -1.81 0.86
C VAL A 89 5.68 -1.58 -0.51
N ASN A 90 5.26 -2.34 -1.52
CA ASN A 90 5.74 -2.22 -2.89
C ASN A 90 5.50 -0.82 -3.46
N ALA A 91 4.23 -0.38 -3.50
CA ALA A 91 3.89 0.95 -4.01
C ALA A 91 4.52 2.08 -3.19
N GLY A 92 4.57 1.93 -1.87
CA GLY A 92 5.13 2.95 -0.98
C GLY A 92 6.64 3.15 -1.19
N ILE A 93 7.41 2.06 -1.27
CA ILE A 93 8.86 2.13 -1.54
C ILE A 93 9.11 2.70 -2.94
N THR A 94 8.37 2.24 -3.95
CA THR A 94 8.47 2.78 -5.31
C THR A 94 8.14 4.30 -5.34
N ALA A 95 7.10 4.74 -4.61
CA ALA A 95 6.74 6.14 -4.47
C ALA A 95 7.87 6.98 -3.85
N LEU A 96 8.51 6.46 -2.79
CA LEU A 96 9.66 7.09 -2.15
C LEU A 96 10.82 7.27 -3.13
N ILE A 97 11.18 6.22 -3.85
CA ILE A 97 12.30 6.23 -4.79
C ILE A 97 12.01 7.16 -5.97
N LEU A 98 10.82 7.09 -6.56
CA LEU A 98 10.44 7.96 -7.66
C LEU A 98 10.41 9.43 -7.22
N SER A 99 9.83 9.75 -6.07
CA SER A 99 9.78 11.13 -5.56
C SER A 99 11.17 11.69 -5.24
N ALA A 100 12.08 10.85 -4.75
CA ALA A 100 13.48 11.23 -4.54
C ALA A 100 14.22 11.46 -5.86
N TRP A 101 13.94 10.64 -6.89
CA TRP A 101 14.59 10.74 -8.19
C TRP A 101 14.11 11.93 -9.01
N VAL A 102 12.79 12.20 -8.99
CA VAL A 102 12.20 13.37 -9.66
C VAL A 102 12.59 14.66 -8.94
N GLY A 103 12.79 14.60 -7.63
CA GLY A 103 13.18 15.72 -6.78
C GLY A 103 12.03 16.65 -6.44
N ARG A 104 12.34 17.72 -5.66
CA ARG A 104 11.33 18.69 -5.21
C ARG A 104 10.86 19.58 -6.38
N ARG A 105 9.57 19.88 -6.39
CA ARG A 105 9.00 20.88 -7.28
C ARG A 105 9.60 22.25 -6.95
N LYS A 106 9.92 23.02 -8.01
CA LYS A 106 10.44 24.39 -7.86
C LYS A 106 9.36 25.38 -7.43
N GLU A 107 8.11 25.12 -7.83
CA GLU A 107 6.95 25.94 -7.47
C GLU A 107 5.98 25.08 -6.65
N VAL A 108 5.76 25.49 -5.42
CA VAL A 108 4.73 24.90 -4.56
C VAL A 108 3.42 25.57 -4.97
N TYR A 109 2.63 24.91 -5.80
CA TYR A 109 1.25 25.32 -5.99
C TYR A 109 0.50 25.10 -4.67
N ALA A 110 0.31 26.20 -3.93
CA ALA A 110 -0.29 26.20 -2.60
C ALA A 110 -1.80 25.90 -2.60
N GLN A 111 -2.39 25.57 -3.75
CA GLN A 111 -3.80 25.29 -3.83
C GLN A 111 -4.02 23.77 -3.71
N HIS A 112 -4.51 23.40 -2.55
CA HIS A 112 -5.07 22.09 -2.33
C HIS A 112 -6.22 21.83 -3.27
N ASN A 113 -6.23 20.66 -3.88
CA ASN A 113 -7.36 20.16 -4.62
C ASN A 113 -8.64 20.26 -3.76
N ASN A 114 -9.78 20.28 -4.40
CA ASN A 114 -11.07 20.29 -3.72
C ASN A 114 -11.18 19.12 -2.74
N LEU A 115 -11.09 19.41 -1.44
CA LEU A 115 -11.09 18.42 -0.36
C LEU A 115 -12.36 17.55 -0.34
N SER A 116 -13.47 18.05 -0.91
CA SER A 116 -14.68 17.25 -1.05
C SER A 116 -14.47 16.05 -1.98
N TRP A 117 -13.70 16.22 -3.06
CA TRP A 117 -13.34 15.10 -3.94
C TRP A 117 -12.40 14.12 -3.24
N VAL A 118 -11.49 14.60 -2.39
CA VAL A 118 -10.62 13.73 -1.59
C VAL A 118 -11.45 12.88 -0.64
N LEU A 119 -12.44 13.48 0.03
CA LEU A 119 -13.37 12.75 0.91
C LEU A 119 -14.18 11.68 0.16
N ILE A 120 -14.76 12.05 -1.00
CA ILE A 120 -15.50 11.10 -1.84
C ILE A 120 -14.59 9.95 -2.28
N GLY A 121 -13.37 10.27 -2.75
CA GLY A 121 -12.36 9.27 -3.13
C GLY A 121 -12.02 8.33 -1.97
N THR A 122 -11.81 8.87 -0.77
CA THR A 122 -11.55 8.08 0.44
C THR A 122 -12.71 7.16 0.80
N ALA A 123 -13.94 7.65 0.70
CA ALA A 123 -15.14 6.85 0.96
C ALA A 123 -15.28 5.69 -0.06
N LEU A 124 -15.04 5.97 -1.33
CA LEU A 124 -15.05 4.95 -2.39
C LEU A 124 -13.93 3.92 -2.20
N LEU A 125 -12.74 4.37 -1.80
CA LEU A 125 -11.64 3.48 -1.44
C LEU A 125 -12.01 2.58 -0.25
N TRP A 126 -12.63 3.12 0.79
CA TRP A 126 -13.05 2.32 1.94
C TRP A 126 -14.09 1.25 1.55
N ILE A 127 -15.09 1.62 0.77
CA ILE A 127 -16.07 0.66 0.25
C ILE A 127 -15.38 -0.42 -0.58
N GLY A 128 -14.49 -0.04 -1.50
CA GLY A 128 -13.71 -0.97 -2.31
C GLY A 128 -12.80 -1.88 -1.48
N TRP A 129 -12.34 -1.40 -0.31
CA TRP A 129 -11.45 -2.15 0.57
C TRP A 129 -12.13 -3.34 1.27
N TYR A 130 -13.44 -3.34 1.40
CA TYR A 130 -14.15 -4.56 1.79
C TYR A 130 -13.97 -5.67 0.76
N GLY A 131 -14.09 -5.35 -0.53
CA GLY A 131 -13.74 -6.28 -1.60
C GLY A 131 -12.25 -6.65 -1.60
N PHE A 132 -11.39 -5.67 -1.35
CA PHE A 132 -9.93 -5.86 -1.29
C PHE A 132 -9.54 -6.85 -0.18
N ASN A 133 -9.94 -6.62 1.06
CA ASN A 133 -9.58 -7.46 2.19
C ASN A 133 -10.46 -8.70 2.30
N ALA A 134 -11.79 -8.57 2.39
CA ALA A 134 -12.65 -9.74 2.56
C ALA A 134 -12.65 -10.64 1.32
N GLY A 135 -12.55 -10.07 0.11
CA GLY A 135 -12.40 -10.83 -1.12
C GLY A 135 -11.13 -11.69 -1.15
N SER A 136 -10.07 -11.29 -0.43
CA SER A 136 -8.82 -12.07 -0.34
C SER A 136 -8.95 -13.37 0.45
N ALA A 137 -10.06 -13.57 1.18
CA ALA A 137 -10.40 -14.88 1.73
C ALA A 137 -10.70 -15.91 0.61
N LEU A 138 -11.01 -15.45 -0.61
CA LEU A 138 -11.38 -16.29 -1.76
C LEU A 138 -12.52 -17.26 -1.46
N ALA A 139 -13.37 -16.93 -0.50
CA ALA A 139 -14.55 -17.65 -0.09
C ALA A 139 -15.50 -16.71 0.67
N VAL A 140 -16.78 -17.08 0.76
CA VAL A 140 -17.73 -16.41 1.64
C VAL A 140 -17.83 -17.24 2.93
N ASP A 141 -16.88 -16.97 3.84
CA ASP A 141 -16.67 -17.72 5.07
C ASP A 141 -16.40 -16.79 6.27
N ASP A 142 -16.15 -17.38 7.43
CA ASP A 142 -15.86 -16.64 8.66
C ASP A 142 -14.61 -15.76 8.51
N THR A 143 -13.63 -16.15 7.69
CA THR A 143 -12.42 -15.35 7.41
C THR A 143 -12.76 -14.06 6.65
N ALA A 144 -13.67 -14.14 5.67
CA ALA A 144 -14.17 -12.97 4.95
C ALA A 144 -14.91 -12.01 5.87
N VAL A 145 -15.78 -12.53 6.74
CA VAL A 145 -16.51 -11.73 7.75
C VAL A 145 -15.53 -11.07 8.72
N GLN A 146 -14.56 -11.84 9.22
CA GLN A 146 -13.50 -11.33 10.10
C GLN A 146 -12.73 -10.19 9.43
N ALA A 147 -12.34 -10.36 8.16
CA ALA A 147 -11.63 -9.33 7.41
C ALA A 147 -12.46 -8.05 7.21
N MET A 148 -13.78 -8.14 7.02
CA MET A 148 -14.66 -6.97 6.97
C MET A 148 -14.68 -6.20 8.31
N LEU A 149 -14.85 -6.92 9.41
CA LEU A 149 -14.91 -6.31 10.75
C LEU A 149 -13.59 -5.65 11.13
N THR A 150 -12.47 -6.35 10.97
CA THR A 150 -11.13 -5.82 11.30
C THR A 150 -10.75 -4.64 10.43
N THR A 151 -11.14 -4.65 9.14
CA THR A 151 -10.95 -3.53 8.21
C THR A 151 -11.71 -2.29 8.69
N THR A 152 -12.97 -2.45 9.08
CA THR A 152 -13.79 -1.34 9.62
C THR A 152 -13.19 -0.77 10.89
N ILE A 153 -12.80 -1.63 11.82
CA ILE A 153 -12.27 -1.22 13.13
C ILE A 153 -10.92 -0.52 12.98
N ALA A 154 -9.99 -1.10 12.21
CA ALA A 154 -8.67 -0.50 12.02
C ALA A 154 -8.77 0.87 11.31
N CYS A 155 -9.59 0.99 10.27
CA CYS A 155 -9.86 2.24 9.57
C CYS A 155 -10.41 3.29 10.53
N SER A 156 -11.50 2.99 11.24
CA SER A 156 -12.14 3.91 12.17
C SER A 156 -11.22 4.35 13.31
N THR A 157 -10.45 3.41 13.87
CA THR A 157 -9.51 3.71 14.95
C THR A 157 -8.36 4.59 14.46
N ALA A 158 -7.85 4.33 13.26
CA ALA A 158 -6.81 5.15 12.65
C ALA A 158 -7.31 6.58 12.37
N MET A 159 -8.54 6.73 11.86
CA MET A 159 -9.17 8.05 11.67
C MET A 159 -9.24 8.82 12.97
N VAL A 160 -9.80 8.21 14.03
CA VAL A 160 -9.91 8.85 15.34
C VAL A 160 -8.53 9.22 15.89
N THR A 161 -7.56 8.31 15.77
CA THR A 161 -6.18 8.57 16.20
C THR A 161 -5.58 9.77 15.47
N TRP A 162 -5.75 9.84 14.15
CA TRP A 162 -5.26 10.97 13.36
C TRP A 162 -5.93 12.29 13.75
N MET A 163 -7.25 12.27 13.94
CA MET A 163 -8.01 13.45 14.44
C MET A 163 -7.48 13.95 15.78
N LEU A 164 -7.20 13.05 16.73
CA LEU A 164 -6.64 13.41 18.03
C LEU A 164 -5.24 13.99 17.91
N LEU A 165 -4.41 13.44 17.04
CA LEU A 165 -3.07 13.95 16.78
C LEU A 165 -3.08 15.33 16.09
N ASP A 166 -3.98 15.54 15.11
CA ASP A 166 -4.20 16.85 14.49
C ASP A 166 -4.66 17.86 15.55
N ARG A 167 -5.64 17.48 16.37
CA ARG A 167 -6.13 18.35 17.46
C ARG A 167 -5.03 18.75 18.44
N TYR A 168 -4.15 17.82 18.77
CA TYR A 168 -3.01 18.08 19.66
C TYR A 168 -1.96 18.98 19.01
N ARG A 169 -1.63 18.76 17.74
CA ARG A 169 -0.53 19.47 17.03
C ARG A 169 -0.95 20.79 16.41
N LEU A 170 -2.17 20.85 15.84
CA LEU A 170 -2.66 21.97 15.05
C LEU A 170 -3.77 22.77 15.75
N ASN A 171 -4.25 22.30 16.90
CA ASN A 171 -5.45 22.80 17.60
C ASN A 171 -6.77 22.69 16.83
N HIS A 172 -6.80 22.00 15.70
CA HIS A 172 -8.00 21.70 14.92
C HIS A 172 -7.82 20.40 14.15
N VAL A 173 -8.93 19.77 13.78
CA VAL A 173 -8.95 18.59 12.93
C VAL A 173 -8.98 19.00 11.48
N THR A 174 -8.19 18.33 10.63
CA THR A 174 -8.16 18.59 9.18
C THR A 174 -8.90 17.49 8.42
N LEU A 175 -9.65 17.85 7.37
CA LEU A 175 -10.33 16.86 6.53
C LEU A 175 -9.32 15.94 5.81
N ALA A 176 -8.21 16.51 5.35
CA ALA A 176 -7.12 15.73 4.76
C ALA A 176 -6.55 14.71 5.75
N GLY A 177 -6.37 15.12 7.04
CA GLY A 177 -5.91 14.23 8.10
C GLY A 177 -6.89 13.09 8.37
N VAL A 178 -8.19 13.35 8.36
CA VAL A 178 -9.22 12.29 8.48
C VAL A 178 -9.11 11.29 7.34
N CYS A 179 -8.97 11.77 6.10
CA CYS A 179 -8.81 10.92 4.92
C CYS A 179 -7.51 10.10 4.98
N ASN A 180 -6.39 10.72 5.35
CA ASN A 180 -5.11 10.02 5.52
C ASN A 180 -5.19 8.98 6.63
N GLY A 181 -5.84 9.29 7.75
CA GLY A 181 -6.09 8.35 8.83
C GLY A 181 -6.88 7.13 8.37
N ALA A 182 -7.94 7.34 7.58
CA ALA A 182 -8.72 6.25 7.00
C ALA A 182 -7.84 5.33 6.14
N VAL A 183 -7.14 5.89 5.15
CA VAL A 183 -6.24 5.13 4.25
C VAL A 183 -5.17 4.37 5.04
N THR A 184 -4.54 5.04 6.02
CA THR A 184 -3.50 4.45 6.86
C THR A 184 -4.01 3.22 7.63
N GLY A 185 -5.22 3.29 8.20
CA GLY A 185 -5.82 2.15 8.89
C GLY A 185 -6.17 1.00 7.97
N LEU A 186 -6.72 1.31 6.78
CA LEU A 186 -7.00 0.33 5.73
C LEU A 186 -5.73 -0.40 5.30
N VAL A 187 -4.64 0.33 5.08
CA VAL A 187 -3.33 -0.22 4.70
C VAL A 187 -2.74 -1.08 5.81
N ALA A 188 -2.71 -0.57 7.05
CA ALA A 188 -2.09 -1.27 8.17
C ALA A 188 -2.75 -2.62 8.48
N ILE A 189 -4.06 -2.75 8.25
CA ILE A 189 -4.78 -4.00 8.49
C ILE A 189 -4.69 -4.99 7.32
N THR A 190 -4.37 -4.53 6.12
CA THR A 190 -4.38 -5.33 4.90
C THR A 190 -3.59 -6.64 4.99
N PRO A 191 -2.35 -6.69 5.52
CA PRO A 191 -1.58 -7.94 5.59
C PRO A 191 -2.13 -8.98 6.56
N ASN A 192 -3.08 -8.64 7.43
CA ASN A 192 -3.53 -9.50 8.52
C ASN A 192 -5.03 -9.47 8.81
N ALA A 193 -5.84 -8.85 7.95
CA ALA A 193 -7.26 -8.60 8.19
C ALA A 193 -8.07 -9.87 8.57
N GLY A 194 -7.82 -11.01 7.93
CA GLY A 194 -8.46 -12.28 8.22
C GLY A 194 -7.86 -13.05 9.40
N TYR A 195 -6.80 -12.55 10.05
CA TYR A 195 -5.96 -13.33 10.95
C TYR A 195 -5.82 -12.76 12.36
N VAL A 196 -6.37 -11.57 12.61
CA VAL A 196 -6.23 -10.88 13.89
C VAL A 196 -7.56 -10.68 14.59
N THR A 197 -7.54 -10.51 15.91
CA THR A 197 -8.73 -10.19 16.70
C THR A 197 -9.20 -8.75 16.45
N LEU A 198 -10.45 -8.44 16.82
CA LEU A 198 -10.98 -7.06 16.73
C LEU A 198 -10.17 -6.10 17.61
N GLY A 199 -9.76 -6.51 18.82
CA GLY A 199 -8.86 -5.70 19.66
C GLY A 199 -7.48 -5.49 19.04
N GLY A 200 -6.91 -6.53 18.40
CA GLY A 200 -5.66 -6.42 17.64
C GLY A 200 -5.78 -5.41 16.50
N SER A 201 -6.88 -5.42 15.74
CA SER A 201 -7.11 -4.49 14.64
C SER A 201 -7.21 -3.03 15.10
N MET A 202 -7.78 -2.77 16.28
CA MET A 202 -7.78 -1.43 16.88
C MET A 202 -6.35 -0.92 17.09
N ILE A 203 -5.49 -1.73 17.70
CA ILE A 203 -4.10 -1.35 18.00
C ILE A 203 -3.32 -1.18 16.69
N ILE A 204 -3.52 -2.07 15.72
CA ILE A 204 -2.86 -2.00 14.41
C ILE A 204 -3.20 -0.69 13.70
N GLY A 205 -4.47 -0.30 13.65
CA GLY A 205 -4.92 0.97 13.07
C GLY A 205 -4.38 2.18 13.82
N MET A 206 -4.46 2.17 15.16
CA MET A 206 -3.97 3.24 16.01
C MET A 206 -2.47 3.50 15.81
N VAL A 207 -1.64 2.46 15.94
CA VAL A 207 -0.18 2.58 15.77
C VAL A 207 0.18 2.96 14.34
N GLY A 208 -0.50 2.38 13.33
CA GLY A 208 -0.33 2.76 11.94
C GLY A 208 -0.52 4.27 11.72
N ALA A 209 -1.60 4.84 12.24
CA ALA A 209 -1.87 6.27 12.15
C ALA A 209 -0.80 7.11 12.85
N MET A 210 -0.35 6.70 14.05
CA MET A 210 0.68 7.43 14.82
C MET A 210 2.01 7.51 14.09
N ILE A 211 2.51 6.39 13.57
CA ILE A 211 3.81 6.34 12.89
C ILE A 211 3.76 7.03 11.52
N SER A 212 2.68 6.86 10.76
CA SER A 212 2.51 7.50 9.45
C SER A 212 2.37 9.01 9.57
N GLN A 213 1.53 9.51 10.48
CA GLN A 213 1.42 10.94 10.71
C GLN A 213 2.75 11.54 11.20
N SER A 214 3.45 10.85 12.11
CA SER A 214 4.76 11.30 12.58
C SER A 214 5.78 11.36 11.46
N PHE A 215 5.81 10.37 10.57
CA PHE A 215 6.65 10.42 9.39
C PHE A 215 6.29 11.63 8.49
N ILE A 216 5.04 11.76 8.11
CA ILE A 216 4.57 12.80 7.18
C ILE A 216 4.84 14.21 7.72
N THR A 217 4.60 14.41 9.01
CA THR A 217 4.67 15.76 9.61
C THR A 217 6.04 16.13 10.17
N GLN A 218 6.85 15.15 10.57
CA GLN A 218 8.14 15.42 11.26
C GLN A 218 9.35 14.95 10.46
N VAL A 219 9.27 13.84 9.72
CA VAL A 219 10.43 13.29 9.01
C VAL A 219 10.46 13.75 7.56
N LYS A 220 9.36 13.60 6.82
CA LYS A 220 9.26 13.95 5.40
C LYS A 220 9.71 15.39 5.08
N PRO A 221 9.38 16.44 5.88
CA PRO A 221 9.83 17.80 5.59
C PRO A 221 11.35 17.97 5.54
N HIS A 222 12.10 17.11 6.23
CA HIS A 222 13.57 17.12 6.26
C HIS A 222 14.21 16.27 5.16
N LEU A 223 13.42 15.50 4.43
CA LEU A 223 13.91 14.70 3.30
C LEU A 223 13.84 15.50 1.99
N ALA A 224 14.75 15.22 1.07
CA ALA A 224 14.77 15.84 -0.26
C ALA A 224 13.78 15.15 -1.23
N ILE A 225 12.57 14.87 -0.77
CA ILE A 225 11.50 14.20 -1.53
C ILE A 225 10.28 15.10 -1.65
N ASP A 226 9.50 14.91 -2.71
CA ASP A 226 8.22 15.59 -2.94
C ASP A 226 7.17 14.53 -3.30
N ASP A 227 6.82 13.72 -2.32
CA ASP A 227 5.71 12.76 -2.41
C ASP A 227 4.40 13.51 -2.21
N VAL A 228 3.71 13.81 -3.34
CA VAL A 228 2.58 14.75 -3.41
C VAL A 228 1.38 14.30 -2.58
N ILE A 229 1.15 13.00 -2.52
CA ILE A 229 -0.02 12.40 -1.87
C ILE A 229 0.32 11.63 -0.60
N ASP A 230 1.52 11.82 -0.07
CA ASP A 230 2.02 11.08 1.09
C ASP A 230 1.98 9.54 0.91
N ALA A 231 2.19 9.06 -0.33
CA ALA A 231 2.06 7.64 -0.66
C ALA A 231 2.99 6.76 0.16
N PHE A 232 4.25 7.17 0.36
CA PHE A 232 5.17 6.42 1.23
C PHE A 232 4.72 6.46 2.69
N GLY A 233 4.28 7.62 3.19
CA GLY A 233 3.77 7.76 4.55
C GLY A 233 2.55 6.89 4.81
N CYS A 234 1.55 6.95 3.92
CA CYS A 234 0.29 6.22 4.09
C CYS A 234 0.39 4.74 3.73
N HIS A 235 1.13 4.37 2.67
CA HIS A 235 1.20 2.98 2.19
C HIS A 235 2.51 2.29 2.60
N GLY A 236 3.67 2.93 2.43
CA GLY A 236 4.96 2.33 2.79
C GLY A 236 5.10 2.10 4.28
N ILE A 237 4.98 3.15 5.07
CA ILE A 237 5.13 3.08 6.54
C ILE A 237 4.04 2.20 7.17
N SER A 238 2.77 2.40 6.80
CA SER A 238 1.68 1.61 7.35
C SER A 238 1.72 0.15 6.89
N GLY A 239 2.13 -0.11 5.65
CA GLY A 239 2.29 -1.47 5.12
C GLY A 239 3.42 -2.23 5.83
N ILE A 240 4.56 -1.58 6.07
CA ILE A 240 5.68 -2.13 6.87
C ILE A 240 5.20 -2.47 8.27
N TRP A 241 4.51 -1.51 8.93
CA TRP A 241 3.94 -1.75 10.24
C TRP A 241 2.95 -2.91 10.23
N GLY A 242 1.99 -2.93 9.30
CA GLY A 242 0.98 -3.99 9.19
C GLY A 242 1.60 -5.38 9.00
N SER A 243 2.62 -5.48 8.14
CA SER A 243 3.35 -6.74 7.92
C SER A 243 4.05 -7.22 9.18
N ILE A 244 4.73 -6.35 9.92
CA ILE A 244 5.36 -6.69 11.21
C ILE A 244 4.31 -7.01 12.26
N ALA A 245 3.20 -6.25 12.29
CA ALA A 245 2.09 -6.45 13.22
C ALA A 245 1.42 -7.82 13.05
N THR A 246 1.44 -8.40 11.84
CA THR A 246 1.00 -9.78 11.62
C THR A 246 1.79 -10.75 12.51
N GLY A 247 3.10 -10.58 12.63
CA GLY A 247 3.95 -11.38 13.51
C GLY A 247 3.66 -11.22 15.00
N ILE A 248 3.00 -10.12 15.38
CA ILE A 248 2.63 -9.82 16.77
C ILE A 248 1.20 -10.31 17.08
N PHE A 249 0.24 -10.01 16.19
CA PHE A 249 -1.21 -10.10 16.46
C PHE A 249 -1.91 -11.25 15.78
N ALA A 250 -1.26 -12.03 14.89
CA ALA A 250 -1.89 -13.18 14.25
C ALA A 250 -2.34 -14.22 15.28
N SER A 251 -3.53 -14.78 15.06
CA SER A 251 -4.10 -15.80 15.95
C SER A 251 -4.61 -17.00 15.15
N HIS A 252 -4.06 -18.16 15.43
CA HIS A 252 -4.50 -19.44 14.83
C HIS A 252 -5.97 -19.74 15.14
N GLN A 253 -6.47 -19.29 16.29
CA GLN A 253 -7.88 -19.48 16.67
C GLN A 253 -8.85 -18.73 15.77
N ILE A 254 -8.42 -17.63 15.12
CA ILE A 254 -9.27 -16.82 14.25
C ILE A 254 -9.46 -17.51 12.88
N SER A 255 -8.39 -18.01 12.25
CA SER A 255 -8.49 -18.52 10.88
C SER A 255 -8.06 -19.97 10.70
N GLY A 256 -7.30 -20.53 11.63
CA GLY A 256 -6.68 -21.86 11.47
C GLY A 256 -5.60 -21.94 10.39
N GLN A 257 -5.39 -20.87 9.62
CA GLN A 257 -4.52 -20.86 8.43
C GLN A 257 -3.10 -20.37 8.71
N VAL A 258 -2.91 -19.63 9.81
CA VAL A 258 -1.62 -19.01 10.15
C VAL A 258 -1.16 -19.43 11.54
N PRO A 259 0.16 -19.45 11.80
CA PRO A 259 0.66 -19.70 13.15
C PRO A 259 0.32 -18.51 14.07
N ASN A 260 0.33 -18.76 15.37
CA ASN A 260 0.15 -17.71 16.35
C ASN A 260 1.30 -16.69 16.31
N GLY A 261 0.96 -15.43 16.43
CA GLY A 261 1.89 -14.33 16.67
C GLY A 261 2.36 -14.28 18.12
N LEU A 262 3.21 -13.31 18.42
CA LEU A 262 3.85 -13.13 19.72
C LEU A 262 2.85 -13.08 20.88
N LEU A 263 1.76 -12.31 20.73
CA LEU A 263 0.77 -12.11 21.80
C LEU A 263 -0.18 -13.32 22.02
N PHE A 264 -0.19 -14.26 21.10
CA PHE A 264 -1.05 -15.45 21.16
C PHE A 264 -0.27 -16.75 21.42
N GLY A 265 0.93 -16.63 21.98
CA GLY A 265 1.75 -17.77 22.39
C GLY A 265 2.61 -18.38 21.28
N GLY A 266 2.73 -17.74 20.11
CA GLY A 266 3.61 -18.19 19.03
C GLY A 266 5.09 -17.87 19.22
N GLY A 267 5.46 -17.17 20.31
CA GLY A 267 6.83 -16.72 20.53
C GLY A 267 7.28 -15.74 19.45
N PHE A 268 8.58 -15.61 19.27
CA PHE A 268 9.16 -14.66 18.29
C PHE A 268 9.21 -15.22 16.85
N HIS A 269 8.81 -16.47 16.62
CA HIS A 269 9.03 -17.11 15.32
C HIS A 269 8.38 -16.34 14.15
N LEU A 270 7.06 -16.13 14.21
CA LEU A 270 6.35 -15.41 13.14
C LEU A 270 6.80 -13.94 13.04
N LEU A 271 7.09 -13.28 14.17
CA LEU A 271 7.58 -11.91 14.18
C LEU A 271 8.93 -11.77 13.46
N ILE A 272 9.86 -12.70 13.69
CA ILE A 272 11.16 -12.71 13.00
C ILE A 272 10.96 -12.93 11.49
N ILE A 273 10.11 -13.90 11.12
CA ILE A 273 9.79 -14.16 9.71
C ILE A 273 9.20 -12.91 9.05
N GLN A 274 8.15 -12.31 9.62
CA GLN A 274 7.50 -11.14 9.05
C GLN A 274 8.46 -9.95 8.93
N THR A 275 9.32 -9.75 9.91
CA THR A 275 10.35 -8.70 9.83
C THR A 275 11.36 -8.99 8.71
N ALA A 276 11.87 -10.21 8.62
CA ALA A 276 12.83 -10.62 7.61
C ALA A 276 12.24 -10.52 6.19
N VAL A 277 11.03 -11.04 5.95
CA VAL A 277 10.41 -10.98 4.63
C VAL A 277 10.04 -9.54 4.23
N THR A 278 9.67 -8.69 5.19
CA THR A 278 9.44 -7.27 4.95
C THR A 278 10.73 -6.57 4.50
N LEU A 279 11.86 -6.81 5.18
CA LEU A 279 13.16 -6.27 4.80
C LEU A 279 13.64 -6.79 3.45
N LEU A 280 13.47 -8.07 3.16
CA LEU A 280 13.79 -8.67 1.85
C LEU A 280 12.94 -8.04 0.74
N THR A 281 11.66 -7.84 0.98
CA THR A 281 10.74 -7.17 0.04
C THR A 281 11.20 -5.73 -0.24
N ILE A 282 11.48 -4.94 0.79
CA ILE A 282 11.98 -3.57 0.65
C ILE A 282 13.29 -3.56 -0.17
N THR A 283 14.21 -4.45 0.15
CA THR A 283 15.50 -4.57 -0.54
C THR A 283 15.31 -4.91 -2.01
N PHE A 284 14.47 -5.91 -2.32
CA PHE A 284 14.16 -6.31 -3.69
C PHE A 284 13.60 -5.14 -4.51
N ILE A 285 12.55 -4.47 -3.99
CA ILE A 285 11.91 -3.34 -4.65
C ILE A 285 12.92 -2.22 -4.88
N THR A 286 13.69 -1.86 -3.85
CA THR A 286 14.67 -0.77 -3.94
C THR A 286 15.71 -1.03 -5.02
N ILE A 287 16.27 -2.23 -5.08
CA ILE A 287 17.27 -2.60 -6.08
C ILE A 287 16.65 -2.55 -7.49
N MET A 288 15.49 -3.16 -7.66
CA MET A 288 14.84 -3.25 -8.98
C MET A 288 14.39 -1.88 -9.48
N ASP A 289 13.81 -1.04 -8.62
CA ASP A 289 13.40 0.32 -8.98
C ASP A 289 14.59 1.18 -9.41
N ILE A 290 15.69 1.13 -8.66
CA ILE A 290 16.92 1.87 -9.04
C ILE A 290 17.46 1.39 -10.38
N ILE A 291 17.49 0.08 -10.64
CA ILE A 291 17.91 -0.48 -11.91
C ILE A 291 17.01 0.01 -13.05
N LEU A 292 15.68 -0.10 -12.87
CA LEU A 292 14.71 0.31 -13.90
C LEU A 292 14.80 1.81 -14.18
N ILE A 293 14.85 2.65 -13.14
CA ILE A 293 14.93 4.10 -13.31
C ILE A 293 16.23 4.47 -14.04
N LYS A 294 17.38 3.92 -13.61
CA LYS A 294 18.67 4.18 -14.29
C LYS A 294 18.65 3.73 -15.75
N ALA A 295 18.12 2.55 -16.05
CA ALA A 295 18.03 2.06 -17.42
C ALA A 295 17.14 2.96 -18.29
N LEU A 296 15.98 3.36 -17.79
CA LEU A 296 15.04 4.19 -18.54
C LEU A 296 15.51 5.65 -18.69
N THR A 297 16.24 6.19 -17.71
CA THR A 297 16.75 7.56 -17.77
C THR A 297 17.85 7.78 -18.81
N ILE A 298 18.44 6.72 -19.36
CA ILE A 298 19.35 6.82 -20.50
C ILE A 298 18.65 7.38 -21.73
N ALA A 299 17.37 7.00 -21.95
CA ALA A 299 16.60 7.40 -23.14
C ALA A 299 15.48 8.38 -22.84
N LEU A 300 15.00 8.44 -21.60
CA LEU A 300 13.80 9.18 -21.21
C LEU A 300 14.06 10.08 -20.00
N PRO A 301 13.84 11.40 -20.10
CA PRO A 301 13.94 12.28 -18.96
C PRO A 301 12.77 12.04 -17.97
N VAL A 302 13.07 11.99 -16.67
CA VAL A 302 12.13 11.67 -15.59
C VAL A 302 11.24 12.84 -15.22
N SER A 303 11.80 14.05 -15.11
CA SER A 303 11.07 15.23 -14.62
C SER A 303 10.67 16.18 -15.77
N ILE A 304 9.61 16.93 -15.52
CA ILE A 304 9.17 18.01 -16.40
C ILE A 304 10.09 19.22 -16.18
N ASP A 305 10.64 19.78 -17.26
CA ASP A 305 11.37 21.05 -17.19
C ASP A 305 10.38 22.18 -16.88
N SER A 306 10.50 22.77 -15.69
CA SER A 306 9.61 23.85 -15.21
C SER A 306 9.57 25.06 -16.15
N ARG A 307 10.63 25.33 -16.92
CA ARG A 307 10.65 26.42 -17.92
C ARG A 307 9.69 26.14 -19.09
N LYS A 308 9.54 24.86 -19.49
CA LYS A 308 8.59 24.46 -20.52
C LYS A 308 7.15 24.49 -20.05
N LEU A 309 6.91 24.18 -18.76
CA LEU A 309 5.58 24.23 -18.16
C LEU A 309 5.05 25.67 -18.10
N ALA A 310 5.87 26.60 -17.63
CA ALA A 310 5.54 28.02 -17.58
C ALA A 310 5.23 28.61 -18.99
N ALA A 311 5.98 28.18 -20.01
CA ALA A 311 5.75 28.59 -21.38
C ALA A 311 4.46 28.04 -22.03
N VAL A 312 3.98 26.86 -21.56
CA VAL A 312 2.70 26.28 -22.00
C VAL A 312 1.52 26.99 -21.31
N GLN A 313 1.66 27.30 -20.02
CA GLN A 313 0.63 27.98 -19.24
C GLN A 313 0.43 29.42 -19.70
N SER A 314 1.50 30.15 -20.06
CA SER A 314 1.41 31.50 -20.61
C SER A 314 0.80 31.58 -22.01
N LYS A 315 0.69 30.46 -22.75
CA LYS A 315 0.02 30.38 -24.04
C LYS A 315 -1.46 30.06 -23.96
N ASN A 316 -1.92 29.55 -22.80
CA ASN A 316 -3.31 29.15 -22.56
C ASN A 316 -4.05 30.07 -21.58
N ALA A 317 -3.40 31.15 -21.13
CA ALA A 317 -3.96 32.28 -20.38
C ALA A 317 -4.20 33.47 -21.31
#